data_bca1fa4cfc24edab306e88bc4a1e95d5
#
_entry.id   bca1fa4cfc24edab306e88bc4a1e95d5
#
_cell.length_a   1.000
_cell.length_b   1.000
_cell.length_c   1.000
_cell.angle_alpha   90.00
_cell.angle_beta   90.00
_cell.angle_gamma   90.00
#
_symmetry.space_group_name_H-M   'P 1'
#
loop_
_entity.id
_entity.type
_entity.pdbx_description
1 polymer ?
#
loop_
_entity_poly.entity_id
_entity_poly.type
_entity_poly.pdbx_seq_one_letter_code
_entity_poly.pdbx_strand_id
1 'polypeptide(L)'
;EVGQFCYRKGLERVADVFRDIEMPLIEVVFDMEVQGVDIDITLAKELKEKYTYYMNLAVDNFKAQIIELEVAGAFDELRVKHPDKFNKISELGDININIASNAQLVILFYDVLKLDPPKGQRSVGEEQLKQLHHPLVDCILEYRGMSKLLSTYIEAIPNHIAKKDGKLHANFNQYGAKTGRFSSSDPNLQNIPSKTKKLSDGTVIDAG
;
A
#
# COMPACT_ATOMS: atom_id res chain seq x y z
N GLU A 1 -41.42 -11.91 -3.86
CA GLU A 1 -41.41 -11.41 -5.26
C GLU A 1 -40.14 -11.77 -6.02
N VAL A 2 -38.94 -11.58 -5.43
CA VAL A 2 -37.66 -11.90 -6.06
C VAL A 2 -37.54 -13.37 -6.42
N GLY A 3 -37.88 -14.28 -5.50
CA GLY A 3 -37.87 -15.71 -5.75
C GLY A 3 -38.83 -16.11 -6.90
N GLN A 4 -40.03 -15.54 -6.94
CA GLN A 4 -40.99 -15.82 -8.02
C GLN A 4 -40.50 -15.33 -9.38
N PHE A 5 -39.79 -14.20 -9.42
CA PHE A 5 -39.14 -13.71 -10.65
C PHE A 5 -38.03 -14.65 -11.16
N CYS A 6 -37.17 -15.13 -10.25
CA CYS A 6 -36.10 -16.06 -10.59
C CYS A 6 -36.62 -17.38 -11.15
N TYR A 7 -37.66 -17.98 -10.54
CA TYR A 7 -38.29 -19.21 -11.03
C TYR A 7 -38.88 -19.05 -12.44
N ARG A 8 -39.57 -17.93 -12.68
CA ARG A 8 -40.15 -17.64 -14.02
C ARG A 8 -39.11 -17.47 -15.12
N LYS A 9 -37.84 -17.15 -14.76
CA LYS A 9 -36.73 -16.95 -15.71
C LYS A 9 -35.76 -18.12 -15.76
N GLY A 10 -36.05 -19.25 -15.10
CA GLY A 10 -35.13 -20.39 -15.03
C GLY A 10 -33.88 -20.11 -14.20
N LEU A 11 -34.00 -19.22 -13.20
CA LEU A 11 -32.90 -18.83 -12.32
C LEU A 11 -33.07 -19.42 -10.91
N GLU A 12 -33.52 -20.67 -10.83
CA GLU A 12 -33.87 -21.36 -9.57
C GLU A 12 -32.69 -21.35 -8.60
N ARG A 13 -31.44 -21.59 -9.09
CA ARG A 13 -30.23 -21.56 -8.27
C ARG A 13 -29.97 -20.19 -7.66
N VAL A 14 -30.33 -19.10 -8.35
CA VAL A 14 -30.21 -17.75 -7.81
C VAL A 14 -31.22 -17.52 -6.69
N ALA A 15 -32.46 -18.02 -6.85
CA ALA A 15 -33.45 -17.95 -5.81
C ALA A 15 -33.06 -18.75 -4.56
N ASP A 16 -32.49 -19.94 -4.76
CA ASP A 16 -31.98 -20.78 -3.67
C ASP A 16 -30.83 -20.12 -2.93
N VAL A 17 -29.82 -19.57 -3.64
CA VAL A 17 -28.73 -18.81 -3.03
C VAL A 17 -29.27 -17.64 -2.22
N PHE A 18 -30.19 -16.86 -2.79
CA PHE A 18 -30.78 -15.72 -2.09
C PHE A 18 -31.49 -16.14 -0.79
N ARG A 19 -32.33 -17.20 -0.85
CA ARG A 19 -33.13 -17.65 0.29
C ARG A 19 -32.29 -18.38 1.35
N ASP A 20 -31.37 -19.26 0.90
CA ASP A 20 -30.73 -20.23 1.79
C ASP A 20 -29.34 -19.77 2.26
N ILE A 21 -28.77 -18.76 1.61
CA ILE A 21 -27.45 -18.23 1.95
C ILE A 21 -27.53 -16.73 2.27
N GLU A 22 -27.94 -15.89 1.32
CA GLU A 22 -27.85 -14.44 1.48
C GLU A 22 -28.76 -13.88 2.59
N MET A 23 -30.00 -14.37 2.65
CA MET A 23 -30.94 -13.91 3.66
C MET A 23 -30.58 -14.31 5.09
N PRO A 24 -30.18 -15.58 5.40
CA PRO A 24 -29.71 -15.96 6.72
C PRO A 24 -28.40 -15.27 7.12
N LEU A 25 -27.56 -14.94 6.14
CA LEU A 25 -26.26 -14.30 6.38
C LEU A 25 -26.42 -12.86 6.87
N ILE A 26 -27.56 -12.20 6.62
CA ILE A 26 -27.82 -10.82 7.10
C ILE A 26 -27.73 -10.75 8.63
N GLU A 27 -28.29 -11.73 9.35
CA GLU A 27 -28.24 -11.75 10.82
C GLU A 27 -26.80 -11.89 11.32
N VAL A 28 -26.01 -12.76 10.69
CA VAL A 28 -24.60 -12.98 11.05
C VAL A 28 -23.79 -11.71 10.82
N VAL A 29 -23.99 -11.05 9.68
CA VAL A 29 -23.29 -9.79 9.36
C VAL A 29 -23.69 -8.69 10.36
N PHE A 30 -24.97 -8.57 10.66
CA PHE A 30 -25.45 -7.61 11.65
C PHE A 30 -24.80 -7.83 13.02
N ASP A 31 -24.76 -9.08 13.48
CA ASP A 31 -24.12 -9.43 14.77
C ASP A 31 -22.62 -9.10 14.76
N MET A 32 -21.90 -9.39 13.66
CA MET A 32 -20.48 -9.03 13.51
C MET A 32 -20.26 -7.52 13.58
N GLU A 33 -21.09 -6.75 12.89
CA GLU A 33 -20.99 -5.28 12.87
C GLU A 33 -21.34 -4.67 14.24
N VAL A 34 -22.35 -5.20 14.92
CA VAL A 34 -22.74 -4.73 16.26
C VAL A 34 -21.72 -5.12 17.33
N GLN A 35 -21.18 -6.34 17.28
CA GLN A 35 -20.19 -6.81 18.25
C GLN A 35 -18.88 -6.03 18.15
N GLY A 36 -18.47 -5.67 16.95
CA GLY A 36 -17.20 -4.99 16.69
C GLY A 36 -15.96 -5.82 17.04
N VAL A 37 -14.79 -5.24 16.85
CA VAL A 37 -13.49 -5.86 17.07
C VAL A 37 -12.66 -5.03 18.06
N ASP A 38 -12.03 -5.69 19.02
CA ASP A 38 -11.11 -5.06 19.95
C ASP A 38 -9.77 -4.78 19.25
N ILE A 39 -9.22 -3.58 19.47
CA ILE A 39 -7.94 -3.16 18.91
C ILE A 39 -6.95 -2.89 20.03
N ASP A 40 -5.79 -3.53 19.97
CA ASP A 40 -4.69 -3.24 20.89
C ASP A 40 -3.98 -1.94 20.48
N ILE A 41 -4.35 -0.86 21.16
CA ILE A 41 -3.78 0.48 20.93
C ILE A 41 -2.31 0.55 21.36
N THR A 42 -1.89 -0.25 22.34
CA THR A 42 -0.49 -0.27 22.80
C THR A 42 0.38 -0.87 21.72
N LEU A 43 -0.01 -2.03 21.20
CA LEU A 43 0.66 -2.67 20.06
C LEU A 43 0.67 -1.74 18.82
N ALA A 44 -0.44 -1.06 18.52
CA ALA A 44 -0.50 -0.13 17.40
C ALA A 44 0.52 1.02 17.54
N LYS A 45 0.75 1.55 18.73
CA LYS A 45 1.78 2.57 18.99
C LYS A 45 3.19 2.03 18.83
N GLU A 46 3.48 0.85 19.37
CA GLU A 46 4.78 0.19 19.22
C GLU A 46 5.10 -0.10 17.75
N LEU A 47 4.11 -0.60 17.01
CA LEU A 47 4.25 -0.83 15.57
C LEU A 47 4.47 0.49 14.81
N LYS A 48 3.79 1.57 15.19
CA LYS A 48 4.00 2.90 14.59
C LYS A 48 5.45 3.36 14.72
N GLU A 49 6.01 3.29 15.94
CA GLU A 49 7.40 3.67 16.19
C GLU A 49 8.37 2.80 15.37
N LYS A 50 8.17 1.49 15.41
CA LYS A 50 9.00 0.52 14.68
C LYS A 50 8.97 0.75 13.16
N TYR A 51 7.79 0.87 12.57
CA TYR A 51 7.65 1.09 11.13
C TYR A 51 8.15 2.47 10.69
N THR A 52 7.98 3.50 11.52
CA THR A 52 8.53 4.85 11.28
C THR A 52 10.05 4.81 11.27
N TYR A 53 10.66 4.09 12.20
CA TYR A 53 12.12 3.92 12.23
C TYR A 53 12.65 3.29 10.93
N TYR A 54 12.08 2.16 10.51
CA TYR A 54 12.54 1.50 9.28
C TYR A 54 12.22 2.29 8.01
N MET A 55 11.12 3.03 7.99
CA MET A 55 10.80 3.94 6.88
C MET A 55 11.86 5.04 6.75
N ASN A 56 12.26 5.65 7.88
CA ASN A 56 13.32 6.66 7.90
C ASN A 56 14.67 6.07 7.50
N LEU A 57 15.00 4.87 7.97
CA LEU A 57 16.22 4.17 7.56
C LEU A 57 16.27 3.94 6.03
N ALA A 58 15.15 3.55 5.42
CA ALA A 58 15.06 3.41 3.96
C ALA A 58 15.28 4.76 3.24
N VAL A 59 14.76 5.86 3.79
CA VAL A 59 14.99 7.23 3.27
C VAL A 59 16.47 7.62 3.38
N ASP A 60 17.10 7.35 4.51
CA ASP A 60 18.49 7.70 4.76
C ASP A 60 19.44 6.89 3.86
N ASN A 61 19.18 5.59 3.69
CA ASN A 61 19.91 4.73 2.75
C ASN A 61 19.73 5.20 1.30
N PHE A 62 18.52 5.63 0.93
CA PHE A 62 18.26 6.20 -0.39
C PHE A 62 19.08 7.49 -0.61
N LYS A 63 19.05 8.41 0.36
CA LYS A 63 19.83 9.66 0.28
C LYS A 63 21.32 9.42 0.20
N ALA A 64 21.85 8.48 0.98
CA ALA A 64 23.27 8.12 0.93
C ALA A 64 23.69 7.66 -0.48
N GLN A 65 22.89 6.78 -1.10
CA GLN A 65 23.16 6.33 -2.47
C GLN A 65 23.04 7.47 -3.50
N ILE A 66 22.11 8.42 -3.32
CA ILE A 66 22.02 9.60 -4.19
C ILE A 66 23.28 10.47 -4.09
N ILE A 67 23.81 10.67 -2.88
CA ILE A 67 25.07 11.41 -2.67
C ILE A 67 26.24 10.69 -3.36
N GLU A 68 26.33 9.37 -3.25
CA GLU A 68 27.36 8.58 -3.95
C GLU A 68 27.27 8.75 -5.47
N LEU A 69 26.07 8.74 -6.03
CA LEU A 69 25.84 8.97 -7.46
C LEU A 69 26.21 10.39 -7.88
N GLU A 70 25.95 11.40 -7.05
CA GLU A 70 26.32 12.78 -7.32
C GLU A 70 27.83 12.95 -7.32
N VAL A 71 28.54 12.40 -6.32
CA VAL A 71 30.01 12.41 -6.25
C VAL A 71 30.64 11.70 -7.46
N ALA A 72 29.97 10.64 -7.96
CA ALA A 72 30.41 9.92 -9.17
C ALA A 72 30.08 10.68 -10.48
N GLY A 73 29.46 11.87 -10.43
CA GLY A 73 29.14 12.67 -11.61
C GLY A 73 27.94 12.16 -12.42
N ALA A 74 27.11 11.26 -11.86
CA ALA A 74 25.99 10.64 -12.58
C ALA A 74 24.96 11.67 -13.09
N PHE A 75 24.87 12.84 -12.45
CA PHE A 75 23.93 13.90 -12.80
C PHE A 75 24.47 14.95 -13.77
N ASP A 76 25.77 14.94 -14.09
CA ASP A 76 26.43 16.00 -14.89
C ASP A 76 25.87 16.09 -16.30
N GLU A 77 25.63 14.95 -16.95
CA GLU A 77 25.02 14.94 -18.28
C GLU A 77 23.61 15.56 -18.27
N LEU A 78 22.80 15.22 -17.27
CA LEU A 78 21.45 15.75 -17.13
C LEU A 78 21.47 17.25 -16.85
N ARG A 79 22.40 17.72 -15.99
CA ARG A 79 22.57 19.14 -15.65
C ARG A 79 22.90 19.98 -16.89
N VAL A 80 23.76 19.47 -17.77
CA VAL A 80 24.22 20.20 -18.96
C VAL A 80 23.22 20.07 -20.13
N LYS A 81 22.77 18.85 -20.44
CA LYS A 81 21.98 18.61 -21.64
C LYS A 81 20.46 18.76 -21.45
N HIS A 82 19.96 18.59 -20.22
CA HIS A 82 18.54 18.60 -19.91
C HIS A 82 18.22 19.38 -18.62
N PRO A 83 18.50 20.70 -18.58
CA PRO A 83 18.33 21.52 -17.39
C PRO A 83 16.89 21.51 -16.86
N ASP A 84 15.88 21.41 -17.72
CA ASP A 84 14.47 21.33 -17.32
C ASP A 84 14.15 20.05 -16.50
N LYS A 85 14.81 18.93 -16.81
CA LYS A 85 14.67 17.70 -16.05
C LYS A 85 15.49 17.75 -14.76
N PHE A 86 16.70 18.32 -14.83
CA PHE A 86 17.57 18.53 -13.67
C PHE A 86 16.85 19.38 -12.60
N ASN A 87 16.25 20.47 -12.98
CA ASN A 87 15.49 21.36 -12.08
C ASN A 87 14.32 20.65 -11.36
N LYS A 88 13.81 19.54 -11.88
CA LYS A 88 12.75 18.75 -11.22
C LYS A 88 13.27 17.84 -10.11
N ILE A 89 14.57 17.57 -10.08
CA ILE A 89 15.23 16.69 -9.11
C ILE A 89 16.28 17.43 -8.27
N SER A 90 16.35 18.75 -8.40
CA SER A 90 17.28 19.60 -7.65
C SER A 90 16.54 20.75 -6.98
N GLU A 91 17.12 21.26 -5.93
CA GLU A 91 16.70 22.44 -5.20
C GLU A 91 17.93 23.34 -4.96
N LEU A 92 17.85 24.62 -5.36
CA LEU A 92 18.97 25.57 -5.28
C LEU A 92 20.27 25.06 -5.92
N GLY A 93 20.18 24.13 -6.87
CA GLY A 93 21.32 23.55 -7.57
C GLY A 93 21.84 22.22 -6.99
N ASP A 94 21.43 21.87 -5.78
CA ASP A 94 21.76 20.60 -5.13
C ASP A 94 20.74 19.51 -5.48
N ILE A 95 21.19 18.26 -5.56
CA ILE A 95 20.29 17.14 -5.84
C ILE A 95 19.34 16.93 -4.64
N ASN A 96 18.04 17.00 -4.92
CA ASN A 96 17.00 16.79 -3.93
C ASN A 96 15.87 15.93 -4.52
N ILE A 97 16.02 14.61 -4.41
CA ILE A 97 15.07 13.64 -4.95
C ILE A 97 14.19 13.12 -3.82
N ASN A 98 12.88 13.37 -3.96
CA ASN A 98 11.89 12.82 -3.06
C ASN A 98 11.59 11.35 -3.42
N ILE A 99 11.91 10.42 -2.52
CA ILE A 99 11.68 8.97 -2.67
C ILE A 99 10.20 8.61 -2.93
N ALA A 100 9.25 9.47 -2.54
CA ALA A 100 7.83 9.29 -2.79
C ALA A 100 7.39 9.78 -4.19
N SER A 101 8.19 10.58 -4.88
CA SER A 101 7.81 11.22 -6.14
C SER A 101 8.07 10.32 -7.34
N ASN A 102 7.01 9.72 -7.90
CA ASN A 102 7.13 8.91 -9.11
C ASN A 102 7.76 9.67 -10.28
N ALA A 103 7.44 10.95 -10.44
CA ALA A 103 7.99 11.77 -11.54
C ALA A 103 9.51 11.95 -11.42
N GLN A 104 10.02 12.18 -10.21
CA GLN A 104 11.45 12.32 -9.96
C GLN A 104 12.19 11.00 -10.07
N LEU A 105 11.57 9.90 -9.59
CA LEU A 105 12.13 8.55 -9.73
C LEU A 105 12.21 8.10 -11.20
N VAL A 106 11.26 8.49 -12.05
CA VAL A 106 11.33 8.23 -13.51
C VAL A 106 12.56 8.92 -14.12
N ILE A 107 12.83 10.18 -13.73
CA ILE A 107 14.04 10.89 -14.19
C ILE A 107 15.29 10.18 -13.67
N LEU A 108 15.33 9.82 -12.39
CA LEU A 108 16.47 9.14 -11.79
C LEU A 108 16.81 7.83 -12.51
N PHE A 109 15.86 6.93 -12.65
CA PHE A 109 16.12 5.61 -13.23
C PHE A 109 16.40 5.65 -14.74
N TYR A 110 15.65 6.45 -15.50
CA TYR A 110 15.69 6.38 -16.96
C TYR A 110 16.47 7.52 -17.63
N ASP A 111 16.66 8.66 -16.97
CA ASP A 111 17.44 9.76 -17.55
C ASP A 111 18.83 9.90 -16.92
N VAL A 112 19.00 9.60 -15.63
CA VAL A 112 20.29 9.65 -14.92
C VAL A 112 21.00 8.30 -15.04
N LEU A 113 20.37 7.22 -14.53
CA LEU A 113 20.97 5.88 -14.48
C LEU A 113 20.89 5.12 -15.80
N LYS A 114 20.14 5.65 -16.79
CA LYS A 114 20.01 5.07 -18.15
C LYS A 114 19.55 3.60 -18.14
N LEU A 115 18.76 3.19 -17.15
CA LEU A 115 18.26 1.82 -17.09
C LEU A 115 17.21 1.59 -18.17
N ASP A 116 17.18 0.37 -18.72
CA ASP A 116 16.17 -0.01 -19.69
C ASP A 116 14.78 -0.14 -19.04
N PRO A 117 13.77 0.57 -19.56
CA PRO A 117 12.44 0.50 -18.98
C PRO A 117 11.79 -0.87 -19.23
N PRO A 118 11.31 -1.58 -18.20
CA PRO A 118 10.63 -2.86 -18.37
C PRO A 118 9.47 -2.75 -19.36
N LYS A 119 9.42 -3.67 -20.32
CA LYS A 119 8.40 -3.68 -21.41
C LYS A 119 8.29 -2.35 -22.18
N GLY A 120 9.36 -1.55 -22.23
CA GLY A 120 9.39 -0.24 -22.89
C GLY A 120 8.59 0.86 -22.17
N GLN A 121 8.07 0.61 -20.97
CA GLN A 121 7.30 1.59 -20.21
C GLN A 121 8.16 2.26 -19.14
N ARG A 122 8.33 3.57 -19.24
CA ARG A 122 9.02 4.40 -18.24
C ARG A 122 8.13 4.62 -17.03
N SER A 123 7.98 3.59 -16.20
CA SER A 123 7.17 3.57 -15.00
C SER A 123 7.98 3.09 -13.80
N VAL A 124 7.64 3.58 -12.63
CA VAL A 124 8.24 3.20 -11.33
C VAL A 124 7.18 2.59 -10.40
N GLY A 125 6.18 1.92 -10.98
CA GLY A 125 5.26 1.06 -10.24
C GLY A 125 6.00 -0.11 -9.59
N GLU A 126 5.37 -0.76 -8.62
CA GLU A 126 5.99 -1.84 -7.85
C GLU A 126 6.46 -3.00 -8.74
N GLU A 127 5.63 -3.40 -9.72
CA GLU A 127 5.97 -4.49 -10.66
C GLU A 127 7.15 -4.12 -11.59
N GLN A 128 7.23 -2.87 -12.02
CA GLN A 128 8.32 -2.38 -12.85
C GLN A 128 9.61 -2.25 -12.03
N LEU A 129 9.53 -1.67 -10.83
CA LEU A 129 10.69 -1.55 -9.95
C LEU A 129 11.31 -2.91 -9.64
N LYS A 130 10.52 -3.94 -9.36
CA LYS A 130 11.02 -5.32 -9.11
C LYS A 130 11.79 -5.94 -10.28
N GLN A 131 11.65 -5.40 -11.49
CA GLN A 131 12.38 -5.83 -12.68
C GLN A 131 13.67 -5.01 -12.90
N LEU A 132 13.83 -3.88 -12.20
CA LEU A 132 15.05 -3.07 -12.24
C LEU A 132 16.03 -3.59 -11.20
N HIS A 133 17.21 -4.00 -11.64
CA HIS A 133 18.26 -4.51 -10.76
C HIS A 133 19.17 -3.36 -10.31
N HIS A 134 18.74 -2.60 -9.30
CA HIS A 134 19.51 -1.48 -8.75
C HIS A 134 19.27 -1.36 -7.24
N PRO A 135 20.32 -1.06 -6.40
CA PRO A 135 20.17 -0.97 -4.94
C PRO A 135 19.13 0.04 -4.47
N LEU A 136 18.95 1.16 -5.18
CA LEU A 136 17.91 2.15 -4.88
C LEU A 136 16.48 1.59 -4.91
N VAL A 137 16.24 0.51 -5.67
CA VAL A 137 14.92 -0.12 -5.77
C VAL A 137 14.48 -0.68 -4.42
N ASP A 138 15.38 -1.31 -3.69
CA ASP A 138 15.07 -1.90 -2.38
C ASP A 138 14.65 -0.82 -1.39
N CYS A 139 15.38 0.29 -1.33
CA CYS A 139 15.02 1.45 -0.50
C CYS A 139 13.62 1.99 -0.81
N ILE A 140 13.29 2.11 -2.11
CA ILE A 140 11.98 2.62 -2.55
C ILE A 140 10.85 1.65 -2.22
N LEU A 141 11.03 0.35 -2.44
CA LEU A 141 10.04 -0.67 -2.13
C LEU A 141 9.81 -0.81 -0.61
N GLU A 142 10.88 -0.71 0.16
CA GLU A 142 10.80 -0.68 1.63
C GLU A 142 10.04 0.53 2.12
N TYR A 143 10.45 1.74 1.68
CA TYR A 143 9.76 2.98 2.01
C TYR A 143 8.26 2.91 1.69
N ARG A 144 7.89 2.52 0.47
CA ARG A 144 6.49 2.43 0.04
C ARG A 144 5.69 1.43 0.88
N GLY A 145 6.29 0.29 1.16
CA GLY A 145 5.65 -0.73 1.98
C GLY A 145 5.40 -0.26 3.40
N MET A 146 6.38 0.43 4.04
CA MET A 146 6.22 0.99 5.39
C MET A 146 5.22 2.13 5.42
N SER A 147 5.33 3.07 4.47
CA SER A 147 4.42 4.21 4.34
C SER A 147 2.97 3.77 4.18
N LYS A 148 2.72 2.73 3.35
CA LYS A 148 1.38 2.17 3.18
C LYS A 148 0.85 1.54 4.47
N LEU A 149 1.67 0.77 5.19
CA LEU A 149 1.28 0.14 6.45
C LEU A 149 0.96 1.19 7.51
N LEU A 150 1.81 2.20 7.64
CA LEU A 150 1.60 3.30 8.58
C LEU A 150 0.30 4.05 8.29
N SER A 151 0.16 4.59 7.08
CA SER A 151 -0.96 5.48 6.75
C SER A 151 -2.29 4.76 6.63
N THR A 152 -2.31 3.55 6.06
CA THR A 152 -3.57 2.84 5.75
C THR A 152 -4.12 2.07 6.95
N TYR A 153 -3.23 1.55 7.81
CA TYR A 153 -3.66 0.67 8.90
C TYR A 153 -3.28 1.22 10.28
N ILE A 154 -2.02 1.43 10.56
CA ILE A 154 -1.54 1.71 11.93
C ILE A 154 -2.06 3.06 12.43
N GLU A 155 -2.08 4.10 11.58
CA GLU A 155 -2.57 5.43 11.93
C GLU A 155 -4.08 5.60 11.67
N ALA A 156 -4.61 4.94 10.65
CA ALA A 156 -6.01 5.09 10.28
C ALA A 156 -6.95 4.30 11.20
N ILE A 157 -6.64 3.03 11.50
CA ILE A 157 -7.53 2.14 12.27
C ILE A 157 -7.91 2.72 13.63
N PRO A 158 -6.98 3.25 14.45
CA PRO A 158 -7.34 3.84 15.75
C PRO A 158 -8.36 4.98 15.67
N ASN A 159 -8.43 5.70 14.55
CA ASN A 159 -9.37 6.80 14.37
C ASN A 159 -10.82 6.32 14.14
N HIS A 160 -11.01 5.05 13.80
CA HIS A 160 -12.33 4.44 13.61
C HIS A 160 -12.88 3.79 14.88
N ILE A 161 -12.15 3.80 15.99
CA ILE A 161 -12.62 3.24 17.25
C ILE A 161 -13.79 4.06 17.78
N ALA A 162 -14.91 3.38 18.01
CA ALA A 162 -16.12 4.01 18.51
C ALA A 162 -15.95 4.45 19.97
N LYS A 163 -16.29 5.70 20.27
CA LYS A 163 -16.21 6.25 21.65
C LYS A 163 -17.18 5.58 22.62
N LYS A 164 -18.23 4.94 22.08
CA LYS A 164 -19.31 4.33 22.87
C LYS A 164 -18.83 3.10 23.65
N ASP A 165 -18.04 2.26 23.05
CA ASP A 165 -17.63 0.95 23.58
C ASP A 165 -16.14 0.63 23.41
N GLY A 166 -15.39 1.51 22.76
CA GLY A 166 -13.94 1.34 22.56
C GLY A 166 -13.59 0.32 21.48
N LYS A 167 -14.57 -0.12 20.66
CA LYS A 167 -14.39 -1.12 19.61
C LYS A 167 -14.41 -0.52 18.24
N LEU A 168 -13.91 -1.29 17.28
CA LEU A 168 -13.94 -0.98 15.86
C LEU A 168 -15.13 -1.67 15.21
N HIS A 169 -16.02 -0.91 14.57
CA HIS A 169 -17.16 -1.40 13.82
C HIS A 169 -16.95 -1.13 12.34
N ALA A 170 -16.59 -2.18 11.60
CA ALA A 170 -16.45 -2.10 10.16
C ALA A 170 -17.77 -2.53 9.49
N ASN A 171 -18.04 -2.01 8.30
CA ASN A 171 -19.16 -2.46 7.47
C ASN A 171 -18.72 -3.68 6.65
N PHE A 172 -19.60 -4.68 6.53
CA PHE A 172 -19.36 -5.87 5.71
C PHE A 172 -20.39 -6.00 4.61
N ASN A 173 -19.93 -6.04 3.35
CA ASN A 173 -20.80 -6.20 2.17
C ASN A 173 -20.75 -7.64 1.64
N GLN A 174 -21.91 -8.29 1.57
CA GLN A 174 -22.07 -9.66 1.05
C GLN A 174 -21.84 -9.73 -0.47
N TYR A 175 -22.17 -8.68 -1.22
CA TYR A 175 -22.15 -8.64 -2.68
C TYR A 175 -21.14 -7.64 -3.26
N GLY A 176 -20.21 -7.16 -2.45
CA GLY A 176 -19.21 -6.17 -2.85
C GLY A 176 -18.13 -6.70 -3.81
N ALA A 177 -17.95 -8.03 -3.91
CA ALA A 177 -16.97 -8.67 -4.74
C ALA A 177 -17.59 -9.64 -5.74
N LYS A 178 -17.15 -9.58 -7.02
CA LYS A 178 -17.60 -10.51 -8.08
C LYS A 178 -17.29 -11.99 -7.79
N THR A 179 -16.40 -12.25 -6.86
CA THR A 179 -15.95 -13.60 -6.48
C THR A 179 -16.83 -14.24 -5.39
N GLY A 180 -17.84 -13.55 -4.89
CA GLY A 180 -18.67 -14.00 -3.76
C GLY A 180 -17.98 -13.89 -2.39
N ARG A 181 -16.83 -13.20 -2.32
CA ARG A 181 -16.20 -12.87 -1.03
C ARG A 181 -16.88 -11.66 -0.40
N PHE A 182 -16.87 -11.59 0.92
CA PHE A 182 -17.17 -10.35 1.61
C PHE A 182 -16.19 -9.24 1.19
N SER A 183 -16.67 -8.02 1.18
CA SER A 183 -15.82 -6.84 1.22
C SER A 183 -16.09 -6.07 2.52
N SER A 184 -15.06 -5.39 3.02
CA SER A 184 -15.15 -4.59 4.24
C SER A 184 -14.78 -3.14 3.94
N SER A 185 -15.50 -2.21 4.58
CA SER A 185 -15.25 -0.76 4.49
C SER A 185 -15.42 -0.09 5.86
N ASP A 186 -14.86 1.07 6.00
CA ASP A 186 -14.98 1.98 7.14
C ASP A 186 -14.65 1.37 8.53
N PRO A 187 -13.46 0.77 8.69
CA PRO A 187 -12.34 0.61 7.78
C PRO A 187 -12.32 -0.74 7.06
N ASN A 188 -11.48 -0.89 6.01
CA ASN A 188 -11.29 -2.16 5.35
C ASN A 188 -10.36 -3.08 6.16
N LEU A 189 -10.93 -4.01 6.91
CA LEU A 189 -10.22 -4.97 7.76
C LEU A 189 -9.65 -6.17 6.98
N GLN A 190 -10.19 -6.48 5.81
CA GLN A 190 -9.79 -7.65 5.03
C GLN A 190 -8.43 -7.49 4.33
N ASN A 191 -7.97 -6.27 4.16
CA ASN A 191 -6.70 -5.97 3.51
C ASN A 191 -5.56 -5.75 4.50
N ILE A 192 -5.76 -5.97 5.81
CA ILE A 192 -4.69 -5.90 6.81
C ILE A 192 -3.68 -7.00 6.50
N PRO A 193 -2.39 -6.68 6.31
CA PRO A 193 -1.37 -7.68 6.03
C PRO A 193 -1.17 -8.61 7.22
N SER A 194 -1.25 -9.91 6.98
CA SER A 194 -1.03 -10.95 8.01
C SER A 194 0.38 -11.54 7.98
N LYS A 195 1.27 -11.03 7.13
CA LYS A 195 2.60 -11.58 6.95
C LYS A 195 3.66 -10.67 7.54
N THR A 196 4.66 -11.28 8.14
CA THR A 196 5.92 -10.63 8.49
C THR A 196 6.55 -9.99 7.26
N LYS A 197 7.10 -8.79 7.40
CA LYS A 197 7.85 -8.14 6.33
C LYS A 197 9.34 -8.39 6.50
N LYS A 198 9.97 -8.97 5.46
CA LYS A 198 11.42 -9.12 5.39
C LYS A 198 12.02 -7.95 4.62
N LEU A 199 13.01 -7.29 5.21
CA LEU A 199 13.77 -6.22 4.60
C LEU A 199 14.95 -6.76 3.77
N SER A 200 15.57 -5.92 2.96
CA SER A 200 16.72 -6.25 2.11
C SER A 200 17.94 -6.69 2.91
N ASP A 201 18.13 -6.16 4.11
CA ASP A 201 19.20 -6.54 5.05
C ASP A 201 18.94 -7.87 5.77
N GLY A 202 17.82 -8.53 5.52
CA GLY A 202 17.40 -9.77 6.18
C GLY A 202 16.62 -9.57 7.47
N THR A 203 16.45 -8.34 7.96
CA THR A 203 15.62 -8.03 9.14
C THR A 203 14.18 -8.43 8.89
N VAL A 204 13.57 -9.08 9.88
CA VAL A 204 12.17 -9.48 9.85
C VAL A 204 11.36 -8.58 10.78
N ILE A 205 10.38 -7.88 10.21
CA ILE A 205 9.42 -7.11 10.97
C ILE A 205 8.16 -7.94 11.10
N ASP A 206 7.89 -8.38 12.33
CA ASP A 206 6.63 -9.06 12.64
C ASP A 206 5.48 -8.06 12.60
N ALA A 207 4.40 -8.44 11.97
CA ALA A 207 3.20 -7.59 11.85
C ALA A 207 2.26 -7.72 13.07
N GLY A 208 2.65 -8.57 14.04
CA GLY A 208 1.86 -8.82 15.25
C GLY A 208 0.94 -10.02 15.09
#